data_6af232795076aee9980ae68bb28fd129
#
_entry.id   6af232795076aee9980ae68bb28fd129
#
_cell.length_a   1.000
_cell.length_b   1.000
_cell.length_c   1.000
_cell.angle_alpha   90.00
_cell.angle_beta   90.00
_cell.angle_gamma   90.00
#
_symmetry.space_group_name_H-M   'P 1'
#
loop_
_entity.id
_entity.type
_entity.pdbx_description
1 polymer ?
#
loop_
_entity_poly.entity_id
_entity_poly.type
_entity_poly.pdbx_seq_one_letter_code
_entity_poly.pdbx_strand_id
1 'polypeptide(L)'
;MIIDTHTHVVSSDKVKHPLDPGARGWSTEVSNDVEDLIAEMDDAGVECATLVQPNATYALDNIYQCDSAKQYAPRTVSVGILDPAAPDAADKLSYWVNEHGMLGVRLQSQSEPDDPSCDAIWQRAEELGVPVSIGGGGQPDKVNRMRNMASRHPNVLFAPDHFAGWSGSDDKPAMTAALEDMAKLPNAHLRVSSTSLGPYIDLSDSDKELFRRVIAAFTPQRVMWGSNFPSSREGGYVGQLVIAQRALDWLSEEDRDWIMGGAAHKLWPMLQAA
;
A
#
# COMPACT_ATOMS: atom_id res chain seq x y z
N MET A 1 13.92 12.87 0.52
CA MET A 1 12.91 12.55 -0.53
C MET A 1 11.71 11.92 0.15
N ILE A 2 10.52 12.49 -0.05
CA ILE A 2 9.25 11.95 0.47
C ILE A 2 8.57 11.15 -0.65
N ILE A 3 8.19 9.91 -0.36
CA ILE A 3 7.51 9.00 -1.28
C ILE A 3 6.20 8.53 -0.67
N ASP A 4 5.09 8.83 -1.31
CA ASP A 4 3.77 8.32 -0.92
C ASP A 4 3.54 6.94 -1.53
N THR A 5 3.51 5.90 -0.70
CA THR A 5 3.38 4.52 -1.19
C THR A 5 1.94 4.03 -1.34
N HIS A 6 0.95 4.91 -1.19
CA HIS A 6 -0.45 4.52 -1.32
C HIS A 6 -1.34 5.69 -1.71
N THR A 7 -1.37 6.02 -2.98
CA THR A 7 -2.31 6.99 -3.56
C THR A 7 -3.26 6.30 -4.54
N HIS A 8 -4.36 6.97 -4.86
CA HIS A 8 -5.32 6.50 -5.85
C HIS A 8 -5.58 7.59 -6.89
N VAL A 9 -5.73 7.20 -8.15
CA VAL A 9 -6.23 8.06 -9.22
C VAL A 9 -7.56 7.53 -9.73
N VAL A 10 -8.49 8.46 -10.03
CA VAL A 10 -9.83 8.17 -10.56
C VAL A 10 -10.13 9.16 -11.66
N SER A 11 -10.18 8.68 -12.91
CA SER A 11 -10.38 9.52 -14.07
C SER A 11 -11.68 10.31 -14.01
N SER A 12 -11.62 11.58 -14.40
CA SER A 12 -12.81 12.40 -14.67
C SER A 12 -13.49 12.03 -16.00
N ASP A 13 -12.71 11.50 -16.96
CA ASP A 13 -13.23 10.99 -18.23
C ASP A 13 -13.81 9.57 -18.07
N LYS A 14 -15.06 9.50 -17.65
CA LYS A 14 -15.79 8.24 -17.48
C LYS A 14 -16.15 7.53 -18.80
N VAL A 15 -15.95 8.17 -19.94
CA VAL A 15 -16.16 7.56 -21.26
C VAL A 15 -14.93 6.76 -21.65
N LYS A 16 -13.75 7.32 -21.47
CA LYS A 16 -12.46 6.66 -21.76
C LYS A 16 -12.11 5.62 -20.69
N HIS A 17 -12.37 5.93 -19.41
CA HIS A 17 -12.10 5.08 -18.26
C HIS A 17 -13.40 4.86 -17.46
N PRO A 18 -14.30 3.99 -17.96
CA PRO A 18 -15.57 3.74 -17.30
C PRO A 18 -15.37 3.07 -15.94
N LEU A 19 -16.22 3.46 -15.00
CA LEU A 19 -16.25 2.78 -13.70
C LEU A 19 -16.73 1.34 -13.88
N ASP A 20 -16.22 0.44 -13.05
CA ASP A 20 -16.78 -0.92 -12.96
C ASP A 20 -18.28 -0.85 -12.62
N PRO A 21 -19.15 -1.73 -13.18
CA PRO A 21 -20.58 -1.76 -12.84
C PRO A 21 -20.86 -1.95 -11.34
N GLY A 22 -19.93 -2.54 -10.59
CA GLY A 22 -19.97 -2.69 -9.14
C GLY A 22 -19.30 -1.56 -8.36
N ALA A 23 -18.89 -0.46 -9.03
CA ALA A 23 -18.23 0.67 -8.38
C ALA A 23 -19.08 1.25 -7.24
N ARG A 24 -18.39 1.61 -6.14
CA ARG A 24 -19.05 2.07 -4.91
C ARG A 24 -18.14 2.95 -4.05
N GLY A 25 -18.79 3.64 -3.14
CA GLY A 25 -18.09 4.46 -2.13
C GLY A 25 -17.51 5.74 -2.72
N TRP A 26 -16.47 6.27 -2.09
CA TRP A 26 -15.88 7.57 -2.37
C TRP A 26 -15.52 7.80 -3.84
N SER A 27 -15.05 6.78 -4.51
CA SER A 27 -14.56 6.86 -5.90
C SER A 27 -15.66 7.04 -6.95
N THR A 28 -16.93 6.84 -6.59
CA THR A 28 -18.05 7.16 -7.46
C THR A 28 -18.45 8.63 -7.39
N GLU A 29 -18.05 9.31 -6.33
CA GLU A 29 -18.40 10.70 -6.02
C GLU A 29 -17.28 11.68 -6.36
N VAL A 30 -16.03 11.21 -6.33
CA VAL A 30 -14.83 12.04 -6.48
C VAL A 30 -14.00 11.52 -7.64
N SER A 31 -13.63 12.42 -8.54
CA SER A 31 -12.53 12.22 -9.49
C SER A 31 -11.23 12.75 -8.88
N ASN A 32 -10.12 12.17 -9.27
CA ASN A 32 -8.78 12.57 -8.90
C ASN A 32 -7.88 12.13 -10.06
N ASP A 33 -7.84 12.95 -11.10
CA ASP A 33 -6.97 12.68 -12.25
C ASP A 33 -5.51 12.67 -11.81
N VAL A 34 -4.64 12.02 -12.56
CA VAL A 34 -3.23 11.95 -12.19
C VAL A 34 -2.59 13.34 -12.16
N GLU A 35 -3.03 14.25 -13.02
CA GLU A 35 -2.61 15.66 -13.05
C GLU A 35 -2.94 16.38 -11.73
N ASP A 36 -4.15 16.15 -11.20
CA ASP A 36 -4.58 16.73 -9.92
C ASP A 36 -3.70 16.18 -8.78
N LEU A 37 -3.46 14.87 -8.76
CA LEU A 37 -2.57 14.26 -7.76
C LEU A 37 -1.16 14.84 -7.82
N ILE A 38 -0.59 15.00 -9.01
CA ILE A 38 0.76 15.57 -9.16
C ILE A 38 0.82 17.01 -8.65
N ALA A 39 -0.19 17.83 -8.94
CA ALA A 39 -0.27 19.18 -8.40
C ALA A 39 -0.36 19.21 -6.87
N GLU A 40 -1.19 18.36 -6.28
CA GLU A 40 -1.28 18.21 -4.83
C GLU A 40 0.04 17.74 -4.18
N MET A 41 0.76 16.84 -4.85
CA MET A 41 2.09 16.38 -4.42
C MET A 41 3.10 17.52 -4.44
N ASP A 42 3.11 18.33 -5.52
CA ASP A 42 4.02 19.47 -5.67
C ASP A 42 3.77 20.52 -4.58
N ASP A 43 2.51 20.83 -4.30
CA ASP A 43 2.11 21.76 -3.24
C ASP A 43 2.50 21.25 -1.84
N ALA A 44 2.47 19.94 -1.62
CA ALA A 44 2.84 19.30 -0.35
C ALA A 44 4.34 19.02 -0.21
N GLY A 45 5.14 19.15 -1.28
CA GLY A 45 6.56 18.75 -1.29
C GLY A 45 6.77 17.23 -1.27
N VAL A 46 5.81 16.46 -1.80
CA VAL A 46 5.94 15.00 -1.99
C VAL A 46 6.49 14.74 -3.39
N GLU A 47 7.64 14.11 -3.44
CA GLU A 47 8.41 14.01 -4.69
C GLU A 47 7.96 12.85 -5.57
N CYS A 48 7.60 11.72 -4.97
CA CYS A 48 7.22 10.52 -5.72
C CYS A 48 6.00 9.83 -5.09
N ALA A 49 5.31 9.01 -5.90
CA ALA A 49 4.17 8.22 -5.40
C ALA A 49 4.03 6.84 -6.06
N THR A 50 3.37 5.91 -5.36
CA THR A 50 2.82 4.71 -5.99
C THR A 50 1.33 4.90 -6.23
N LEU A 51 0.89 4.71 -7.47
CA LEU A 51 -0.51 4.75 -7.87
C LEU A 51 -1.11 3.36 -7.66
N VAL A 52 -1.83 3.19 -6.56
CA VAL A 52 -2.50 1.93 -6.22
C VAL A 52 -3.89 1.91 -6.84
N GLN A 53 -4.21 0.87 -7.58
CA GLN A 53 -5.52 0.73 -8.21
C GLN A 53 -6.64 0.73 -7.13
N PRO A 54 -7.67 1.59 -7.24
CA PRO A 54 -8.78 1.60 -6.31
C PRO A 54 -9.80 0.50 -6.68
N ASN A 55 -9.79 -0.62 -5.95
CA ASN A 55 -10.67 -1.76 -6.21
C ASN A 55 -12.16 -1.39 -6.29
N ALA A 56 -12.59 -0.43 -5.47
CA ALA A 56 -13.97 0.03 -5.45
C ALA A 56 -14.40 0.78 -6.73
N THR A 57 -13.45 1.14 -7.60
CA THR A 57 -13.68 1.96 -8.82
C THR A 57 -13.63 1.13 -10.09
N TYR A 58 -12.53 0.42 -10.29
CA TYR A 58 -12.21 -0.26 -11.56
C TYR A 58 -12.07 -1.78 -11.39
N ALA A 59 -12.41 -2.32 -10.21
CA ALA A 59 -12.26 -3.74 -9.88
C ALA A 59 -10.84 -4.26 -10.25
N LEU A 60 -10.71 -5.14 -11.24
CA LEU A 60 -9.44 -5.72 -11.68
C LEU A 60 -8.86 -5.06 -12.95
N ASP A 61 -9.46 -3.95 -13.42
CA ASP A 61 -8.92 -3.18 -14.54
C ASP A 61 -7.85 -2.20 -14.03
N ASN A 62 -6.61 -2.42 -14.44
CA ASN A 62 -5.46 -1.64 -14.01
C ASN A 62 -4.96 -0.64 -15.07
N ILE A 63 -5.70 -0.45 -16.18
CA ILE A 63 -5.25 0.37 -17.31
C ILE A 63 -4.94 1.81 -16.88
N TYR A 64 -5.90 2.46 -16.21
CA TYR A 64 -5.76 3.87 -15.88
C TYR A 64 -4.55 4.13 -14.96
N GLN A 65 -4.32 3.28 -13.96
CA GLN A 65 -3.16 3.40 -13.06
C GLN A 65 -1.84 3.17 -13.79
N CYS A 66 -1.78 2.17 -14.67
CA CYS A 66 -0.56 1.88 -15.43
C CYS A 66 -0.24 3.02 -16.42
N ASP A 67 -1.23 3.52 -17.15
CA ASP A 67 -1.04 4.61 -18.10
C ASP A 67 -0.65 5.92 -17.38
N SER A 68 -1.31 6.23 -16.27
CA SER A 68 -0.99 7.37 -15.41
C SER A 68 0.43 7.29 -14.86
N ALA A 69 0.86 6.12 -14.40
CA ALA A 69 2.22 5.93 -13.89
C ALA A 69 3.28 6.09 -14.98
N LYS A 70 3.02 5.60 -16.19
CA LYS A 70 3.91 5.81 -17.35
C LYS A 70 4.03 7.29 -17.73
N GLN A 71 2.92 8.02 -17.70
CA GLN A 71 2.87 9.43 -18.06
C GLN A 71 3.76 10.30 -17.15
N TYR A 72 3.86 9.94 -15.86
CA TYR A 72 4.63 10.68 -14.87
C TYR A 72 5.88 9.95 -14.37
N ALA A 73 6.36 8.94 -15.11
CA ALA A 73 7.65 8.33 -14.80
C ALA A 73 8.79 9.37 -14.94
N PRO A 74 9.81 9.35 -14.08
CA PRO A 74 10.07 8.41 -13.02
C PRO A 74 9.49 8.78 -11.62
N ARG A 75 8.58 9.78 -11.54
CA ARG A 75 7.98 10.19 -10.26
C ARG A 75 6.94 9.21 -9.73
N THR A 76 6.37 8.38 -10.61
CA THR A 76 5.28 7.47 -10.24
C THR A 76 5.52 6.05 -10.73
N VAL A 77 5.02 5.09 -9.96
CA VAL A 77 4.93 3.67 -10.34
C VAL A 77 3.51 3.16 -10.07
N SER A 78 3.07 2.16 -10.84
CA SER A 78 1.75 1.54 -10.64
C SER A 78 1.80 0.29 -9.77
N VAL A 79 0.79 0.15 -8.90
CA VAL A 79 0.49 -1.06 -8.13
C VAL A 79 -0.94 -1.49 -8.50
N GLY A 80 -1.05 -2.51 -9.32
CA GLY A 80 -2.35 -3.02 -9.79
C GLY A 80 -3.00 -4.00 -8.82
N ILE A 81 -4.27 -4.33 -9.06
CA ILE A 81 -5.00 -5.33 -8.27
C ILE A 81 -5.24 -6.58 -9.10
N LEU A 82 -5.00 -7.76 -8.50
CA LEU A 82 -5.33 -9.07 -9.06
C LEU A 82 -5.98 -9.96 -8.00
N ASP A 83 -6.85 -10.87 -8.46
CA ASP A 83 -7.36 -11.96 -7.62
C ASP A 83 -6.34 -13.11 -7.63
N PRO A 84 -5.68 -13.39 -6.49
CA PRO A 84 -4.64 -14.42 -6.43
C PRO A 84 -5.19 -15.84 -6.62
N ALA A 85 -6.48 -16.08 -6.37
CA ALA A 85 -7.10 -17.40 -6.50
C ALA A 85 -7.62 -17.67 -7.92
N ALA A 86 -7.57 -16.70 -8.82
CA ALA A 86 -7.97 -16.91 -10.21
C ALA A 86 -7.02 -17.90 -10.91
N PRO A 87 -7.53 -18.85 -11.71
CA PRO A 87 -6.70 -19.86 -12.38
C PRO A 87 -5.61 -19.29 -13.29
N ASP A 88 -5.81 -18.07 -13.81
CA ASP A 88 -4.91 -17.35 -14.71
C ASP A 88 -4.16 -16.19 -14.01
N ALA A 89 -4.17 -16.15 -12.68
CA ALA A 89 -3.60 -15.06 -11.89
C ALA A 89 -2.11 -14.78 -12.22
N ALA A 90 -1.31 -15.84 -12.35
CA ALA A 90 0.11 -15.72 -12.67
C ALA A 90 0.35 -15.16 -14.09
N ASP A 91 -0.46 -15.58 -15.06
CA ASP A 91 -0.38 -15.09 -16.45
C ASP A 91 -0.82 -13.63 -16.53
N LYS A 92 -1.89 -13.26 -15.82
CA LYS A 92 -2.35 -11.88 -15.70
C LYS A 92 -1.28 -10.99 -15.04
N LEU A 93 -0.59 -11.46 -14.01
CA LEU A 93 0.51 -10.70 -13.42
C LEU A 93 1.60 -10.45 -14.45
N SER A 94 2.01 -11.48 -15.21
CA SER A 94 2.99 -11.33 -16.28
C SER A 94 2.55 -10.34 -17.35
N TYR A 95 1.28 -10.38 -17.76
CA TYR A 95 0.72 -9.46 -18.73
C TYR A 95 0.80 -8.01 -18.24
N TRP A 96 0.34 -7.73 -17.02
CA TRP A 96 0.37 -6.36 -16.48
C TRP A 96 1.78 -5.81 -16.28
N VAL A 97 2.73 -6.66 -15.87
CA VAL A 97 4.13 -6.26 -15.69
C VAL A 97 4.79 -6.02 -17.05
N ASN A 98 4.71 -6.96 -17.97
CA ASN A 98 5.47 -6.91 -19.22
C ASN A 98 4.87 -5.94 -20.25
N GLU A 99 3.55 -5.89 -20.37
CA GLU A 99 2.88 -5.09 -21.41
C GLU A 99 2.51 -3.69 -20.89
N HIS A 100 2.19 -3.57 -19.59
CA HIS A 100 1.72 -2.33 -19.00
C HIS A 100 2.70 -1.70 -18.00
N GLY A 101 3.85 -2.33 -17.72
CA GLY A 101 4.89 -1.77 -16.85
C GLY A 101 4.45 -1.64 -15.39
N MET A 102 3.57 -2.53 -14.92
CA MET A 102 3.17 -2.57 -13.53
C MET A 102 4.36 -2.97 -12.64
N LEU A 103 4.61 -2.24 -11.55
CA LEU A 103 5.79 -2.40 -10.69
C LEU A 103 5.46 -2.84 -9.25
N GLY A 104 4.26 -3.31 -9.03
CA GLY A 104 3.81 -3.92 -7.78
C GLY A 104 2.41 -4.49 -7.94
N VAL A 105 2.04 -5.45 -7.11
CA VAL A 105 0.69 -6.04 -7.14
C VAL A 105 0.07 -6.06 -5.75
N ARG A 106 -1.20 -5.66 -5.69
CA ARG A 106 -2.06 -5.79 -4.53
C ARG A 106 -2.99 -6.98 -4.74
N LEU A 107 -2.89 -7.97 -3.87
CA LEU A 107 -3.71 -9.16 -3.96
C LEU A 107 -5.02 -8.96 -3.20
N GLN A 108 -6.13 -9.25 -3.86
CA GLN A 108 -7.47 -9.14 -3.29
C GLN A 108 -8.35 -10.31 -3.74
N SER A 109 -8.80 -11.10 -2.78
CA SER A 109 -9.63 -12.27 -2.99
C SER A 109 -10.64 -12.43 -1.86
N GLN A 110 -11.63 -13.32 -2.11
CA GLN A 110 -12.46 -13.90 -1.06
C GLN A 110 -11.78 -15.10 -0.39
N SER A 111 -10.72 -15.64 -1.01
CA SER A 111 -9.91 -16.72 -0.44
C SER A 111 -9.01 -16.20 0.69
N GLU A 112 -8.63 -17.10 1.59
CA GLU A 112 -7.65 -16.77 2.63
C GLU A 112 -6.27 -16.49 2.02
N PRO A 113 -5.48 -15.60 2.62
CA PRO A 113 -4.17 -15.22 2.06
C PRO A 113 -3.21 -16.38 1.81
N ASP A 114 -3.26 -17.43 2.63
CA ASP A 114 -2.39 -18.61 2.55
C ASP A 114 -3.06 -19.83 1.90
N ASP A 115 -4.19 -19.64 1.21
CA ASP A 115 -4.81 -20.70 0.41
C ASP A 115 -3.84 -21.15 -0.69
N PRO A 116 -3.69 -22.48 -0.91
CA PRO A 116 -2.79 -23.01 -1.94
C PRO A 116 -3.06 -22.50 -3.35
N SER A 117 -4.30 -22.11 -3.68
CA SER A 117 -4.63 -21.50 -4.99
C SER A 117 -3.91 -20.18 -5.23
N CYS A 118 -3.44 -19.51 -4.17
CA CYS A 118 -2.69 -18.25 -4.28
C CYS A 118 -1.19 -18.44 -4.57
N ASP A 119 -0.63 -19.66 -4.43
CA ASP A 119 0.83 -19.86 -4.57
C ASP A 119 1.37 -19.49 -5.96
N ALA A 120 0.61 -19.74 -7.03
CA ALA A 120 1.05 -19.50 -8.40
C ALA A 120 1.37 -18.02 -8.68
N ILE A 121 0.57 -17.09 -8.16
CA ILE A 121 0.82 -15.65 -8.37
C ILE A 121 1.99 -15.16 -7.51
N TRP A 122 2.19 -15.72 -6.30
CA TRP A 122 3.34 -15.38 -5.47
C TRP A 122 4.65 -15.87 -6.11
N GLN A 123 4.67 -17.10 -6.63
CA GLN A 123 5.81 -17.59 -7.41
C GLN A 123 6.12 -16.70 -8.61
N ARG A 124 5.07 -16.26 -9.33
CA ARG A 124 5.25 -15.36 -10.47
C ARG A 124 5.74 -13.98 -10.05
N ALA A 125 5.29 -13.46 -8.92
CA ALA A 125 5.79 -12.20 -8.37
C ALA A 125 7.30 -12.29 -8.01
N GLU A 126 7.74 -13.44 -7.48
CA GLU A 126 9.15 -13.74 -7.24
C GLU A 126 9.98 -13.74 -8.54
N GLU A 127 9.51 -14.45 -9.58
CA GLU A 127 10.17 -14.52 -10.90
C GLU A 127 10.29 -13.14 -11.57
N LEU A 128 9.28 -12.28 -11.40
CA LEU A 128 9.25 -10.93 -11.98
C LEU A 128 9.90 -9.86 -11.08
N GLY A 129 10.24 -10.19 -9.84
CA GLY A 129 10.82 -9.27 -8.88
C GLY A 129 9.87 -8.13 -8.46
N VAL A 130 8.56 -8.35 -8.49
CA VAL A 130 7.57 -7.34 -8.10
C VAL A 130 7.12 -7.52 -6.65
N PRO A 131 7.03 -6.44 -5.84
CA PRO A 131 6.52 -6.51 -4.49
C PRO A 131 5.02 -6.82 -4.45
N VAL A 132 4.61 -7.54 -3.40
CA VAL A 132 3.23 -7.91 -3.14
C VAL A 132 2.69 -7.14 -1.95
N SER A 133 1.46 -6.65 -2.04
CA SER A 133 0.69 -6.14 -0.91
C SER A 133 -0.66 -6.85 -0.78
N ILE A 134 -1.20 -6.87 0.44
CA ILE A 134 -2.54 -7.38 0.73
C ILE A 134 -3.27 -6.33 1.55
N GLY A 135 -4.46 -5.96 1.10
CA GLY A 135 -5.34 -5.06 1.83
C GLY A 135 -6.13 -5.77 2.93
N GLY A 136 -6.57 -4.99 3.90
CA GLY A 136 -7.37 -5.51 5.00
C GLY A 136 -6.54 -6.20 6.08
N GLY A 137 -7.22 -6.92 6.95
CA GLY A 137 -6.65 -7.48 8.17
C GLY A 137 -7.60 -7.20 9.34
N GLY A 138 -7.08 -6.58 10.39
CA GLY A 138 -7.84 -6.26 11.61
C GLY A 138 -8.05 -7.47 12.52
N GLN A 139 -7.57 -8.64 12.12
CA GLN A 139 -7.65 -9.87 12.89
C GLN A 139 -6.28 -10.58 12.92
N PRO A 140 -5.81 -11.04 14.09
CA PRO A 140 -4.51 -11.69 14.25
C PRO A 140 -4.34 -12.93 13.35
N ASP A 141 -5.39 -13.73 13.18
CA ASP A 141 -5.35 -14.93 12.34
C ASP A 141 -5.05 -14.57 10.88
N LYS A 142 -5.67 -13.54 10.34
CA LYS A 142 -5.40 -13.08 8.97
C LYS A 142 -3.95 -12.60 8.80
N VAL A 143 -3.40 -11.91 9.79
CA VAL A 143 -1.99 -11.51 9.79
C VAL A 143 -1.07 -12.75 9.82
N ASN A 144 -1.39 -13.76 10.60
CA ASN A 144 -0.66 -15.02 10.63
C ASN A 144 -0.70 -15.75 9.28
N ARG A 145 -1.83 -15.76 8.58
CA ARG A 145 -1.97 -16.32 7.24
C ARG A 145 -1.11 -15.55 6.21
N MET A 146 -1.13 -14.22 6.26
CA MET A 146 -0.24 -13.38 5.43
C MET A 146 1.23 -13.70 5.69
N ARG A 147 1.63 -13.85 6.98
CA ARG A 147 2.98 -14.26 7.37
C ARG A 147 3.34 -15.65 6.83
N ASN A 148 2.41 -16.62 6.89
CA ASN A 148 2.63 -17.97 6.37
C ASN A 148 2.95 -17.92 4.87
N MET A 149 2.20 -17.11 4.09
CA MET A 149 2.47 -16.95 2.67
C MET A 149 3.83 -16.27 2.42
N ALA A 150 4.12 -15.17 3.09
CA ALA A 150 5.40 -14.48 2.97
C ALA A 150 6.60 -15.37 3.34
N SER A 151 6.43 -16.29 4.30
CA SER A 151 7.48 -17.24 4.69
C SER A 151 7.73 -18.32 3.64
N ARG A 152 6.72 -18.70 2.84
CA ARG A 152 6.88 -19.64 1.71
C ARG A 152 7.59 -19.01 0.51
N HIS A 153 7.53 -17.69 0.39
CA HIS A 153 8.09 -16.91 -0.72
C HIS A 153 9.11 -15.87 -0.21
N PRO A 154 10.26 -16.29 0.33
CA PRO A 154 11.18 -15.41 1.05
C PRO A 154 11.85 -14.34 0.19
N ASN A 155 11.84 -14.50 -1.14
CA ASN A 155 12.39 -13.52 -2.07
C ASN A 155 11.36 -12.51 -2.57
N VAL A 156 10.07 -12.67 -2.24
CA VAL A 156 9.03 -11.69 -2.53
C VAL A 156 9.01 -10.66 -1.43
N LEU A 157 9.21 -9.39 -1.76
CA LEU A 157 8.98 -8.28 -0.82
C LEU A 157 7.47 -8.14 -0.59
N PHE A 158 7.05 -8.22 0.65
CA PHE A 158 5.65 -8.22 1.05
C PHE A 158 5.36 -7.09 2.05
N ALA A 159 4.27 -6.36 1.83
CA ALA A 159 3.82 -5.31 2.74
C ALA A 159 2.29 -5.33 2.90
N PRO A 160 1.75 -5.67 4.07
CA PRO A 160 0.33 -5.46 4.33
C PRO A 160 0.01 -3.97 4.35
N ASP A 161 -1.15 -3.62 3.75
CA ASP A 161 -1.62 -2.25 3.71
C ASP A 161 -2.23 -1.80 5.05
N HIS A 162 -2.17 -0.49 5.30
CA HIS A 162 -2.90 0.17 6.39
C HIS A 162 -2.64 -0.45 7.78
N PHE A 163 -1.36 -0.74 8.07
CA PHE A 163 -0.97 -1.35 9.35
C PHE A 163 -1.69 -2.69 9.60
N ALA A 164 -1.95 -3.44 8.52
CA ALA A 164 -2.74 -4.68 8.54
C ALA A 164 -4.11 -4.54 9.22
N GLY A 165 -4.67 -3.33 9.29
CA GLY A 165 -5.94 -3.07 9.98
C GLY A 165 -5.86 -3.02 11.50
N TRP A 166 -4.68 -2.91 12.09
CA TRP A 166 -4.45 -2.88 13.54
C TRP A 166 -5.30 -1.83 14.26
N SER A 167 -5.45 -0.63 13.69
CA SER A 167 -6.18 0.49 14.30
C SER A 167 -7.66 0.18 14.55
N GLY A 168 -8.27 -0.64 13.70
CA GLY A 168 -9.67 -1.06 13.81
C GLY A 168 -9.87 -2.39 14.55
N SER A 169 -8.80 -3.00 15.09
CA SER A 169 -8.89 -4.28 15.81
C SER A 169 -9.41 -4.09 17.22
N ASP A 170 -10.30 -4.98 17.63
CA ASP A 170 -10.79 -5.08 19.03
C ASP A 170 -9.75 -5.70 19.96
N ASP A 171 -8.75 -6.44 19.40
CA ASP A 171 -7.66 -7.07 20.15
C ASP A 171 -6.30 -6.57 19.66
N LYS A 172 -5.96 -5.33 20.02
CA LYS A 172 -4.67 -4.71 19.67
C LYS A 172 -3.46 -5.47 20.22
N PRO A 173 -3.45 -6.02 21.46
CA PRO A 173 -2.36 -6.86 21.94
C PRO A 173 -2.09 -8.08 21.07
N ALA A 174 -3.11 -8.84 20.67
CA ALA A 174 -2.93 -10.01 19.80
C ALA A 174 -2.49 -9.59 18.37
N MET A 175 -3.03 -8.49 17.83
CA MET A 175 -2.59 -7.92 16.56
C MET A 175 -1.11 -7.51 16.61
N THR A 176 -0.69 -6.86 17.69
CA THR A 176 0.71 -6.47 17.90
C THR A 176 1.62 -7.70 17.90
N ALA A 177 1.27 -8.76 18.65
CA ALA A 177 2.05 -9.99 18.67
C ALA A 177 2.15 -10.65 17.29
N ALA A 178 1.06 -10.71 16.53
CA ALA A 178 1.07 -11.26 15.17
C ALA A 178 1.95 -10.45 14.20
N LEU A 179 1.95 -9.12 14.31
CA LEU A 179 2.80 -8.24 13.51
C LEU A 179 4.28 -8.31 13.93
N GLU A 180 4.58 -8.42 15.24
CA GLU A 180 5.93 -8.66 15.73
C GLU A 180 6.48 -10.02 15.21
N ASP A 181 5.64 -11.04 15.12
CA ASP A 181 6.02 -12.34 14.53
C ASP A 181 6.26 -12.22 13.01
N MET A 182 5.45 -11.44 12.29
CA MET A 182 5.66 -11.17 10.87
C MET A 182 6.96 -10.40 10.64
N ALA A 183 7.28 -9.44 11.50
CA ALA A 183 8.50 -8.63 11.42
C ALA A 183 9.80 -9.44 11.49
N LYS A 184 9.76 -10.69 12.00
CA LYS A 184 10.90 -11.61 11.99
C LYS A 184 11.29 -12.09 10.59
N LEU A 185 10.37 -11.97 9.61
CA LEU A 185 10.66 -12.29 8.22
C LEU A 185 11.39 -11.12 7.56
N PRO A 186 12.57 -11.35 6.95
CA PRO A 186 13.37 -10.27 6.36
C PRO A 186 12.72 -9.62 5.14
N ASN A 187 11.85 -10.34 4.44
CA ASN A 187 11.10 -9.88 3.27
C ASN A 187 9.78 -9.18 3.63
N ALA A 188 9.38 -9.19 4.91
CA ALA A 188 8.18 -8.50 5.35
C ALA A 188 8.47 -7.02 5.64
N HIS A 189 7.70 -6.15 5.00
CA HIS A 189 7.62 -4.71 5.22
C HIS A 189 6.25 -4.37 5.79
N LEU A 190 6.03 -3.11 6.14
CA LEU A 190 4.76 -2.63 6.67
C LEU A 190 4.40 -1.30 6.01
N ARG A 191 3.14 -1.11 5.62
CA ARG A 191 2.66 0.19 5.15
C ARG A 191 1.76 0.82 6.21
N VAL A 192 2.16 1.99 6.70
CA VAL A 192 1.34 2.86 7.54
C VAL A 192 0.65 3.90 6.67
N SER A 193 -0.60 4.20 6.97
CA SER A 193 -1.34 5.20 6.19
C SER A 193 -2.20 6.08 7.11
N SER A 194 -2.83 7.09 6.54
CA SER A 194 -3.70 7.97 7.32
C SER A 194 -4.81 7.24 8.07
N THR A 195 -5.27 6.09 7.56
CA THR A 195 -6.23 5.22 8.28
C THR A 195 -5.68 4.58 9.55
N SER A 196 -4.36 4.48 9.68
CA SER A 196 -3.69 3.99 10.89
C SER A 196 -3.06 5.10 11.71
N LEU A 197 -2.52 6.14 11.06
CA LEU A 197 -1.82 7.24 11.71
C LEU A 197 -2.76 8.29 12.29
N GLY A 198 -3.91 8.55 11.64
CA GLY A 198 -4.92 9.48 12.15
C GLY A 198 -5.44 9.04 13.53
N PRO A 199 -5.98 7.82 13.65
CA PRO A 199 -6.42 7.30 14.95
C PRO A 199 -5.32 7.24 16.02
N TYR A 200 -4.04 7.01 15.63
CA TYR A 200 -2.93 6.96 16.57
C TYR A 200 -2.83 8.22 17.46
N ILE A 201 -3.16 9.38 16.92
CA ILE A 201 -3.03 10.66 17.63
C ILE A 201 -3.86 10.66 18.93
N ASP A 202 -5.04 10.03 18.90
CA ASP A 202 -6.01 10.01 19.97
C ASP A 202 -6.03 8.70 20.79
N LEU A 203 -5.09 7.77 20.52
CA LEU A 203 -4.99 6.53 21.29
C LEU A 203 -4.59 6.77 22.74
N SER A 204 -4.94 5.81 23.59
CA SER A 204 -4.41 5.72 24.96
C SER A 204 -2.88 5.52 24.94
N ASP A 205 -2.19 5.85 26.03
CA ASP A 205 -0.74 5.65 26.12
C ASP A 205 -0.37 4.18 25.98
N SER A 206 -1.18 3.25 26.50
CA SER A 206 -0.96 1.81 26.35
C SER A 206 -1.07 1.36 24.89
N ASP A 207 -2.03 1.88 24.13
CA ASP A 207 -2.18 1.53 22.71
C ASP A 207 -1.10 2.20 21.85
N LYS A 208 -0.69 3.41 22.18
CA LYS A 208 0.48 4.07 21.56
C LYS A 208 1.74 3.24 21.74
N GLU A 209 1.94 2.65 22.93
CA GLU A 209 3.08 1.77 23.17
C GLU A 209 3.02 0.52 22.30
N LEU A 210 1.84 -0.12 22.16
CA LEU A 210 1.67 -1.28 21.27
C LEU A 210 1.98 -0.92 19.80
N PHE A 211 1.52 0.25 19.33
CA PHE A 211 1.83 0.74 17.98
C PHE A 211 3.34 0.93 17.78
N ARG A 212 4.01 1.58 18.74
CA ARG A 212 5.46 1.84 18.70
C ARG A 212 6.27 0.54 18.68
N ARG A 213 5.84 -0.47 19.43
CA ARG A 213 6.46 -1.80 19.43
C ARG A 213 6.44 -2.44 18.04
N VAL A 214 5.32 -2.34 17.31
CA VAL A 214 5.26 -2.86 15.93
C VAL A 214 6.24 -2.12 15.02
N ILE A 215 6.26 -0.78 15.08
CA ILE A 215 7.23 0.01 14.27
C ILE A 215 8.67 -0.40 14.60
N ALA A 216 9.00 -0.57 15.90
CA ALA A 216 10.33 -0.99 16.33
C ALA A 216 10.68 -2.41 15.84
N ALA A 217 9.72 -3.35 15.82
CA ALA A 217 9.94 -4.72 15.36
C ALA A 217 10.26 -4.78 13.85
N PHE A 218 9.55 -4.01 13.03
CA PHE A 218 9.86 -3.91 11.59
C PHE A 218 11.11 -3.09 11.31
N THR A 219 11.53 -2.22 12.21
CA THR A 219 12.48 -1.12 12.03
C THR A 219 12.02 -0.10 10.99
N PRO A 220 12.35 1.20 11.12
CA PRO A 220 11.94 2.23 10.17
C PRO A 220 12.31 1.95 8.72
N GLN A 221 13.39 1.19 8.49
CA GLN A 221 13.88 0.80 7.16
C GLN A 221 12.98 -0.18 6.40
N ARG A 222 11.96 -0.73 7.08
CA ARG A 222 10.96 -1.64 6.50
C ARG A 222 9.52 -1.16 6.70
N VAL A 223 9.34 0.09 7.15
CA VAL A 223 8.04 0.74 7.28
C VAL A 223 7.94 1.83 6.22
N MET A 224 6.81 1.91 5.53
CA MET A 224 6.56 2.88 4.46
C MET A 224 5.30 3.67 4.76
N TRP A 225 5.37 4.98 4.57
CA TRP A 225 4.20 5.86 4.61
C TRP A 225 3.41 5.83 3.31
N GLY A 226 2.08 5.99 3.42
CA GLY A 226 1.17 6.24 2.30
C GLY A 226 -0.02 7.08 2.76
N SER A 227 -0.45 8.04 1.96
CA SER A 227 -1.55 8.96 2.32
C SER A 227 -2.93 8.28 2.33
N ASN A 228 -3.12 7.28 1.46
CA ASN A 228 -4.43 6.75 1.10
C ASN A 228 -5.36 7.82 0.45
N PHE A 229 -4.78 8.87 -0.14
CA PHE A 229 -5.52 9.94 -0.81
C PHE A 229 -6.03 9.47 -2.19
N PRO A 230 -7.23 9.87 -2.62
CA PRO A 230 -8.23 10.68 -1.93
C PRO A 230 -9.29 9.87 -1.17
N SER A 231 -9.05 8.58 -0.89
CA SER A 231 -9.92 7.80 0.00
C SER A 231 -9.91 8.39 1.43
N SER A 232 -8.72 8.73 1.93
CA SER A 232 -8.51 9.60 3.08
C SER A 232 -8.29 11.02 2.58
N ARG A 233 -9.21 11.94 2.86
CA ARG A 233 -9.21 13.30 2.28
C ARG A 233 -9.46 14.43 3.28
N GLU A 234 -9.56 14.14 4.54
CA GLU A 234 -9.72 15.17 5.57
C GLU A 234 -8.49 16.09 5.59
N GLY A 235 -8.70 17.38 5.43
CA GLY A 235 -7.62 18.37 5.31
C GLY A 235 -6.87 18.37 3.97
N GLY A 236 -7.40 17.70 2.92
CA GLY A 236 -6.76 17.57 1.62
C GLY A 236 -5.51 16.67 1.66
N TYR A 237 -4.73 16.71 0.59
CA TYR A 237 -3.49 15.92 0.51
C TYR A 237 -2.45 16.37 1.55
N VAL A 238 -2.25 17.68 1.70
CA VAL A 238 -1.37 18.25 2.73
C VAL A 238 -1.77 17.78 4.14
N GLY A 239 -3.08 17.68 4.41
CA GLY A 239 -3.59 17.16 5.69
C GLY A 239 -3.10 15.74 5.99
N GLN A 240 -2.99 14.87 4.98
CA GLN A 240 -2.50 13.50 5.16
C GLN A 240 -1.01 13.48 5.52
N LEU A 241 -0.21 14.37 4.95
CA LEU A 241 1.20 14.54 5.31
C LEU A 241 1.35 15.06 6.74
N VAL A 242 0.56 16.07 7.14
CA VAL A 242 0.55 16.61 8.50
C VAL A 242 0.16 15.56 9.53
N ILE A 243 -0.83 14.71 9.24
CA ILE A 243 -1.20 13.56 10.10
C ILE A 243 0.00 12.64 10.30
N ALA A 244 0.71 12.29 9.21
CA ALA A 244 1.88 11.42 9.30
C ALA A 244 2.99 12.05 10.14
N GLN A 245 3.32 13.32 9.91
CA GLN A 245 4.36 14.04 10.66
C GLN A 245 4.04 14.07 12.15
N ARG A 246 2.78 14.35 12.53
CA ARG A 246 2.35 14.39 13.93
C ARG A 246 2.35 13.00 14.58
N ALA A 247 1.90 11.99 13.88
CA ALA A 247 1.83 10.63 14.41
C ALA A 247 3.20 9.98 14.58
N LEU A 248 4.21 10.46 13.85
CA LEU A 248 5.59 9.95 13.86
C LEU A 248 6.58 10.89 14.57
N ASP A 249 6.12 11.93 15.27
CA ASP A 249 6.97 12.95 15.93
C ASP A 249 7.85 12.40 17.05
N TRP A 250 7.49 11.26 17.61
CA TRP A 250 8.23 10.55 18.65
C TRP A 250 9.50 9.82 18.12
N LEU A 251 9.65 9.68 16.80
CA LEU A 251 10.83 9.09 16.16
C LEU A 251 11.94 10.13 15.96
N SER A 252 13.17 9.65 15.81
CA SER A 252 14.28 10.48 15.33
C SER A 252 14.01 11.00 13.90
N GLU A 253 14.70 12.06 13.49
CA GLU A 253 14.60 12.58 12.12
C GLU A 253 15.03 11.52 11.10
N GLU A 254 16.12 10.80 11.36
CA GLU A 254 16.61 9.71 10.51
C GLU A 254 15.55 8.60 10.34
N ASP A 255 14.90 8.18 11.44
CA ASP A 255 13.87 7.14 11.38
C ASP A 255 12.62 7.61 10.63
N ARG A 256 12.23 8.88 10.79
CA ARG A 256 11.14 9.46 9.99
C ARG A 256 11.50 9.50 8.51
N ASP A 257 12.71 9.87 8.15
CA ASP A 257 13.17 9.90 6.75
C ASP A 257 13.11 8.51 6.11
N TRP A 258 13.43 7.46 6.87
CA TRP A 258 13.25 6.10 6.41
C TRP A 258 11.79 5.78 6.12
N ILE A 259 10.87 6.08 7.03
CA ILE A 259 9.44 5.80 6.87
C ILE A 259 8.83 6.64 5.75
N MET A 260 9.19 7.92 5.67
CA MET A 260 8.60 8.86 4.72
C MET A 260 9.10 8.68 3.28
N GLY A 261 10.18 7.91 3.05
CA GLY A 261 10.65 7.70 1.68
C GLY A 261 11.77 6.68 1.52
N GLY A 262 12.72 6.59 2.45
CA GLY A 262 13.89 5.74 2.33
C GLY A 262 13.55 4.25 2.13
N ALA A 263 12.60 3.72 2.89
CA ALA A 263 12.15 2.34 2.76
C ALA A 263 11.47 2.07 1.39
N ALA A 264 10.65 3.01 0.93
CA ALA A 264 10.01 2.93 -0.38
C ALA A 264 11.01 3.00 -1.54
N HIS A 265 12.01 3.86 -1.45
CA HIS A 265 13.05 3.98 -2.47
C HIS A 265 13.90 2.71 -2.63
N LYS A 266 14.05 1.91 -1.57
CA LYS A 266 14.67 0.59 -1.69
C LYS A 266 13.85 -0.41 -2.50
N LEU A 267 12.51 -0.33 -2.40
CA LEU A 267 11.60 -1.18 -3.17
C LEU A 267 11.50 -0.73 -4.63
N TRP A 268 11.50 0.57 -4.85
CA TRP A 268 11.37 1.19 -6.17
C TRP A 268 12.51 2.18 -6.42
N PRO A 269 13.74 1.69 -6.67
CA PRO A 269 14.92 2.55 -6.85
C PRO A 269 14.88 3.39 -8.14
N MET A 270 13.92 3.11 -9.04
CA MET A 270 13.67 3.92 -10.22
C MET A 270 12.90 5.21 -9.94
N LEU A 271 12.27 5.36 -8.76
CA LEU A 271 11.58 6.60 -8.38
C LEU A 271 12.61 7.73 -8.21
N GLN A 272 12.39 8.82 -8.89
CA GLN A 272 13.25 10.01 -8.87
C GLN A 272 12.38 11.26 -8.82
N ALA A 273 12.81 12.25 -8.03
CA ALA A 273 12.23 13.59 -8.06
C ALA A 273 12.34 14.21 -9.47
N ALA A 274 11.43 15.13 -9.81
CA ALA A 274 11.44 15.84 -11.07
C ALA A 274 12.65 16.79 -11.19
#